data_4b21df73ba74501faec01f295e09abea
#
_entry.id   4b21df73ba74501faec01f295e09abea
#
_cell.length_a   1.000
_cell.length_b   1.000
_cell.length_c   1.000
_cell.angle_alpha   90.00
_cell.angle_beta   90.00
_cell.angle_gamma   90.00
#
_symmetry.space_group_name_H-M   'P 1'
#
loop_
_entity.id
_entity.type
_entity.pdbx_description
1 polymer ?
#
loop_
_entity_poly.entity_id
_entity_poly.type
_entity_poly.pdbx_seq_one_letter_code
_entity_poly.pdbx_strand_id
1 'polypeptide(L)'
;ALITCSVYNSVADTAKATMREFGIKDYHHQPSRATKLHRKDGIWGIGSGVALEEEPATRFMFYVPRESADGILQALISACSLQIPGRGSAVCEEVEIAAESSWNQRPLKSYEGSTNIPMRSDLSTIVCTVQKGHGNHIARSALDLGVPMPQVTAGEGTGLRDKLNVIRVTVPAEKEVISVMVSAQESDEIFPALVAAGRINELGAGFIYESPG
;
A
#
# COMPACT_ATOMS: atom_id res chain seq x y z
N ALA A 1 16.57 3.82 6.22
CA ALA A 1 15.11 3.68 6.26
C ALA A 1 14.57 3.36 4.85
N LEU A 2 13.48 2.62 4.78
CA LEU A 2 12.70 2.38 3.58
C LEU A 2 11.52 3.36 3.56
N ILE A 3 11.38 4.13 2.50
CA ILE A 3 10.19 4.95 2.27
C ILE A 3 9.32 4.28 1.21
N THR A 4 8.06 4.09 1.57
CA THR A 4 7.00 3.63 0.66
C THR A 4 6.00 4.76 0.47
N CYS A 5 5.87 5.25 -0.77
CA CYS A 5 4.94 6.31 -1.14
C CYS A 5 3.94 5.79 -2.17
N SER A 6 2.68 5.83 -1.83
CA SER A 6 1.58 5.32 -2.67
C SER A 6 0.66 6.46 -3.06
N VAL A 7 0.54 6.71 -4.36
CA VAL A 7 -0.21 7.86 -4.89
C VAL A 7 -1.02 7.48 -6.12
N TYR A 8 -2.08 8.22 -6.40
CA TYR A 8 -2.76 8.12 -7.70
C TYR A 8 -1.84 8.50 -8.85
N ASN A 9 -2.05 7.92 -10.02
CA ASN A 9 -1.26 8.21 -11.20
C ASN A 9 -1.30 9.70 -11.59
N SER A 10 -2.37 10.40 -11.25
CA SER A 10 -2.50 11.85 -11.48
C SER A 10 -1.45 12.70 -10.76
N VAL A 11 -0.87 12.21 -9.67
CA VAL A 11 0.19 12.90 -8.91
C VAL A 11 1.52 12.13 -8.89
N ALA A 12 1.62 11.02 -9.61
CA ALA A 12 2.83 10.21 -9.66
C ALA A 12 4.05 10.98 -10.20
N ASP A 13 3.85 11.85 -11.18
CA ASP A 13 4.94 12.67 -11.72
C ASP A 13 5.40 13.76 -10.75
N THR A 14 4.50 14.27 -9.92
CA THR A 14 4.85 15.17 -8.80
C THR A 14 5.73 14.43 -7.79
N ALA A 15 5.36 13.22 -7.40
CA ALA A 15 6.18 12.40 -6.51
C ALA A 15 7.58 12.14 -7.09
N LYS A 16 7.66 11.77 -8.37
CA LYS A 16 8.95 11.57 -9.06
C LYS A 16 9.80 12.85 -9.12
N ALA A 17 9.17 14.00 -9.38
CA ALA A 17 9.86 15.28 -9.39
C ALA A 17 10.44 15.60 -8.01
N THR A 18 9.65 15.44 -6.96
CA THR A 18 10.09 15.63 -5.58
C THR A 18 11.25 14.69 -5.24
N MET A 19 11.14 13.39 -5.50
CA MET A 19 12.24 12.44 -5.28
C MET A 19 13.52 12.87 -6.00
N ARG A 20 13.40 13.32 -7.25
CA ARG A 20 14.54 13.79 -8.06
C ARG A 20 15.20 15.04 -7.47
N GLU A 21 14.42 15.98 -6.93
CA GLU A 21 14.93 17.18 -6.25
C GLU A 21 15.80 16.83 -5.04
N PHE A 22 15.45 15.77 -4.32
CA PHE A 22 16.25 15.24 -3.19
C PHE A 22 17.43 14.38 -3.64
N GLY A 23 17.62 14.16 -4.93
CA GLY A 23 18.71 13.35 -5.47
C GLY A 23 18.43 11.85 -5.47
N ILE A 24 17.19 11.44 -5.18
CA ILE A 24 16.76 10.04 -5.23
C ILE A 24 16.60 9.64 -6.69
N LYS A 25 17.50 8.79 -7.17
CA LYS A 25 17.53 8.30 -8.56
C LYS A 25 17.14 6.83 -8.65
N ASP A 26 17.45 6.09 -7.59
CA ASP A 26 17.23 4.65 -7.51
C ASP A 26 15.98 4.39 -6.67
N TYR A 27 14.91 4.02 -7.32
CA TYR A 27 13.66 3.65 -6.68
C TYR A 27 12.98 2.53 -7.45
N HIS A 28 12.26 1.69 -6.73
CA HIS A 28 11.34 0.74 -7.33
C HIS A 28 9.97 1.39 -7.44
N HIS A 29 9.27 1.18 -8.55
CA HIS A 29 7.88 1.57 -8.66
C HIS A 29 7.03 0.39 -9.13
N GLN A 30 5.85 0.28 -8.57
CA GLN A 30 4.92 -0.80 -8.86
C GLN A 30 3.54 -0.21 -9.20
N PRO A 31 2.98 -0.53 -10.37
CA PRO A 31 1.60 -0.21 -10.68
C PRO A 31 0.65 -0.85 -9.67
N SER A 32 -0.32 -0.09 -9.22
CA SER A 32 -1.35 -0.55 -8.28
C SER A 32 -2.72 0.01 -8.66
N ARG A 33 -3.75 -0.50 -8.00
CA ARG A 33 -5.10 0.04 -8.02
C ARG A 33 -5.41 0.55 -6.61
N ALA A 34 -5.78 1.81 -6.51
CA ALA A 34 -6.36 2.34 -5.29
C ALA A 34 -7.88 2.14 -5.34
N THR A 35 -8.46 1.68 -4.25
CA THR A 35 -9.89 1.40 -4.18
C THR A 35 -10.58 2.38 -3.26
N LYS A 36 -11.77 2.84 -3.65
CA LYS A 36 -12.64 3.71 -2.85
C LYS A 36 -14.11 3.31 -3.01
N LEU A 37 -14.92 3.70 -2.03
CA LEU A 37 -16.36 3.53 -2.12
C LEU A 37 -16.97 4.76 -2.83
N HIS A 38 -17.70 4.50 -3.89
CA HIS A 38 -18.48 5.51 -4.59
C HIS A 38 -19.97 5.26 -4.39
N ARG A 39 -20.67 6.30 -3.91
CA ARG A 39 -22.13 6.25 -3.78
C ARG A 39 -22.76 6.49 -5.15
N LYS A 40 -23.49 5.49 -5.64
CA LYS A 40 -24.31 5.65 -6.85
C LYS A 40 -25.64 6.27 -6.44
N ASP A 41 -25.92 7.47 -6.93
CA ASP A 41 -27.24 8.07 -6.82
C ASP A 41 -28.17 7.39 -7.80
N GLY A 42 -29.19 6.71 -7.29
CA GLY A 42 -30.23 6.13 -8.13
C GLY A 42 -31.16 7.21 -8.69
N ILE A 43 -31.70 7.00 -9.88
CA ILE A 43 -32.73 7.86 -10.44
C ILE A 43 -33.99 7.68 -9.58
N TRP A 44 -34.49 8.75 -8.96
CA TRP A 44 -35.65 8.76 -8.09
C TRP A 44 -35.51 7.90 -6.82
N GLY A 45 -34.28 7.69 -6.34
CA GLY A 45 -34.03 6.86 -5.15
C GLY A 45 -34.08 5.35 -5.40
N ILE A 46 -34.37 4.93 -6.61
CA ILE A 46 -34.35 3.51 -7.01
C ILE A 46 -32.97 3.18 -7.58
N GLY A 47 -32.30 2.17 -6.97
CA GLY A 47 -30.96 1.74 -7.42
C GLY A 47 -29.80 2.51 -6.77
N SER A 48 -30.04 3.25 -5.68
CA SER A 48 -28.96 3.79 -4.86
C SER A 48 -28.16 2.65 -4.23
N GLY A 49 -26.86 2.71 -4.34
CA GLY A 49 -25.94 1.68 -3.83
C GLY A 49 -24.53 2.23 -3.65
N VAL A 50 -23.71 1.45 -2.97
CA VAL A 50 -22.29 1.76 -2.83
C VAL A 50 -21.50 0.79 -3.71
N ALA A 51 -20.78 1.33 -4.70
CA ALA A 51 -19.92 0.57 -5.59
C ALA A 51 -18.46 0.75 -5.20
N LEU A 52 -17.67 -0.29 -5.41
CA LEU A 52 -16.22 -0.19 -5.36
C LEU A 52 -15.75 0.48 -6.66
N GLU A 53 -15.00 1.54 -6.54
CA GLU A 53 -14.34 2.22 -7.64
C GLU A 53 -12.83 2.01 -7.54
N GLU A 54 -12.20 1.74 -8.67
CA GLU A 54 -10.76 1.52 -8.76
C GLU A 54 -10.14 2.66 -9.56
N GLU A 55 -9.10 3.24 -9.03
CA GLU A 55 -8.30 4.25 -9.73
C GLU A 55 -6.86 3.77 -9.88
N PRO A 56 -6.24 3.99 -11.06
CA PRO A 56 -4.83 3.69 -11.24
C PRO A 56 -3.96 4.46 -10.26
N ALA A 57 -3.05 3.74 -9.61
CA ALA A 57 -2.13 4.28 -8.63
C ALA A 57 -0.73 3.71 -8.86
N THR A 58 0.27 4.33 -8.26
CA THR A 58 1.65 3.88 -8.27
C THR A 58 2.19 3.87 -6.85
N ARG A 59 2.86 2.78 -6.50
CA ARG A 59 3.63 2.64 -5.29
C ARG A 59 5.10 2.83 -5.62
N PHE A 60 5.75 3.79 -4.98
CA PHE A 60 7.19 4.02 -5.03
C PHE A 60 7.83 3.49 -3.76
N MET A 61 8.96 2.80 -3.87
CA MET A 61 9.76 2.29 -2.76
C MET A 61 11.22 2.64 -2.99
N PHE A 62 11.86 3.23 -2.00
CA PHE A 62 13.27 3.62 -2.06
C PHE A 62 13.87 3.72 -0.67
N TYR A 63 15.18 3.61 -0.61
CA TYR A 63 15.94 3.65 0.64
C TYR A 63 16.64 5.00 0.79
N VAL A 64 16.69 5.49 2.01
CA VAL A 64 17.39 6.73 2.36
C VAL A 64 18.09 6.57 3.71
N PRO A 65 19.15 7.37 4.01
CA PRO A 65 19.67 7.48 5.36
C PRO A 65 18.57 7.88 6.33
N ARG A 66 18.60 7.32 7.55
CA ARG A 66 17.55 7.57 8.55
C ARG A 66 17.39 9.07 8.87
N GLU A 67 18.48 9.77 8.95
CA GLU A 67 18.53 11.21 9.23
C GLU A 67 17.88 12.08 8.15
N SER A 68 17.74 11.56 6.93
CA SER A 68 17.10 12.27 5.79
C SER A 68 15.63 11.89 5.61
N ALA A 69 15.18 10.81 6.25
CA ALA A 69 13.86 10.21 5.98
C ALA A 69 12.71 11.18 6.28
N ASP A 70 12.74 11.83 7.44
CA ASP A 70 11.67 12.71 7.89
C ASP A 70 11.49 13.91 6.95
N GLY A 71 12.59 14.53 6.51
CA GLY A 71 12.54 15.65 5.57
C GLY A 71 11.98 15.26 4.19
N ILE A 72 12.39 14.10 3.69
CA ILE A 72 11.89 13.58 2.40
C ILE A 72 10.42 13.21 2.50
N LEU A 73 10.02 12.60 3.61
CA LEU A 73 8.63 12.26 3.87
C LEU A 73 7.75 13.51 3.91
N GLN A 74 8.17 14.56 4.64
CA GLN A 74 7.51 15.86 4.69
C GLN A 74 7.34 16.48 3.29
N ALA A 75 8.39 16.43 2.48
CA ALA A 75 8.37 16.95 1.13
C ALA A 75 7.36 16.20 0.24
N LEU A 76 7.33 14.87 0.29
CA LEU A 76 6.39 14.05 -0.47
C LEU A 76 4.95 14.29 -0.02
N ILE A 77 4.71 14.33 1.28
CA ILE A 77 3.38 14.58 1.85
C ILE A 77 2.87 15.95 1.37
N SER A 78 3.71 16.98 1.45
CA SER A 78 3.36 18.33 1.04
C SER A 78 3.11 18.42 -0.48
N ALA A 79 4.06 17.95 -1.29
CA ALA A 79 3.98 18.06 -2.75
C ALA A 79 2.79 17.28 -3.34
N CYS A 80 2.51 16.09 -2.82
CA CYS A 80 1.41 15.25 -3.28
C CYS A 80 0.09 15.49 -2.52
N SER A 81 0.08 16.41 -1.55
CA SER A 81 -1.09 16.73 -0.70
C SER A 81 -1.64 15.50 0.03
N LEU A 82 -0.75 14.63 0.54
CA LEU A 82 -1.15 13.37 1.17
C LEU A 82 -1.81 13.55 2.55
N GLN A 83 -1.74 14.74 3.14
CA GLN A 83 -2.47 15.10 4.35
C GLN A 83 -4.00 15.12 4.14
N ILE A 84 -4.46 15.11 2.88
CA ILE A 84 -5.87 15.03 2.55
C ILE A 84 -6.27 13.55 2.50
N PRO A 85 -7.25 13.11 3.32
CA PRO A 85 -7.67 11.72 3.32
C PRO A 85 -8.04 11.21 1.93
N GLY A 86 -7.59 9.99 1.61
CA GLY A 86 -7.87 9.32 0.34
C GLY A 86 -7.00 9.79 -0.84
N ARG A 87 -5.97 10.63 -0.63
CA ARG A 87 -5.07 11.06 -1.71
C ARG A 87 -3.83 10.20 -1.90
N GLY A 88 -3.52 9.40 -0.91
CA GLY A 88 -2.36 8.53 -0.91
C GLY A 88 -1.80 8.34 0.48
N SER A 89 -0.65 7.73 0.54
CA SER A 89 0.07 7.50 1.79
C SER A 89 1.57 7.54 1.57
N ALA A 90 2.30 7.92 2.60
CA ALA A 90 3.74 7.79 2.65
C ALA A 90 4.14 7.29 4.04
N VAL A 91 4.94 6.23 4.07
CA VAL A 91 5.39 5.55 5.29
C VAL A 91 6.89 5.43 5.26
N CYS A 92 7.49 5.49 6.44
CA CYS A 92 8.91 5.24 6.65
C CYS A 92 9.06 4.06 7.61
N GLU A 93 9.75 3.02 7.19
CA GLU A 93 10.06 1.83 7.99
C GLU A 93 11.56 1.76 8.26
N GLU A 94 11.94 1.38 9.47
CA GLU A 94 13.34 1.08 9.78
C GLU A 94 13.69 -0.29 9.23
N VAL A 95 14.77 -0.35 8.44
CA VAL A 95 15.22 -1.59 7.81
C VAL A 95 16.74 -1.74 7.92
N GLU A 96 17.19 -2.97 8.07
CA GLU A 96 18.61 -3.32 7.96
C GLU A 96 18.93 -3.71 6.51
N ILE A 97 20.06 -3.22 6.02
CA ILE A 97 20.51 -3.49 4.67
C ILE A 97 21.75 -4.39 4.73
N ALA A 98 21.66 -5.58 4.13
CA ALA A 98 22.72 -6.59 4.17
C ALA A 98 23.90 -6.31 3.22
N ALA A 99 23.76 -5.33 2.32
CA ALA A 99 24.82 -5.00 1.36
C ALA A 99 25.01 -3.48 1.28
N GLU A 100 26.26 -3.05 1.35
CA GLU A 100 26.63 -1.68 1.04
C GLU A 100 26.48 -1.45 -0.45
N SER A 101 25.63 -0.52 -0.84
CA SER A 101 25.52 -0.06 -2.22
C SER A 101 26.00 1.38 -2.34
N SER A 102 26.53 1.75 -3.51
CA SER A 102 27.10 3.08 -3.77
C SER A 102 26.10 4.24 -3.59
N TRP A 103 24.80 3.95 -3.47
CA TRP A 103 23.77 4.97 -3.24
C TRP A 103 23.81 5.56 -1.82
N ASN A 104 24.31 4.82 -0.81
CA ASN A 104 24.50 5.32 0.56
C ASN A 104 25.54 6.45 0.66
N GLN A 105 26.35 6.66 -0.37
CA GLN A 105 27.43 7.64 -0.36
C GLN A 105 27.06 8.98 -1.04
N ARG A 106 25.85 9.08 -1.58
CA ARG A 106 25.41 10.31 -2.25
C ARG A 106 24.77 11.26 -1.23
N PRO A 107 25.22 12.53 -1.19
CA PRO A 107 24.55 13.51 -0.36
C PRO A 107 23.13 13.74 -0.86
N LEU A 108 22.15 13.55 0.00
CA LEU A 108 20.77 13.93 -0.27
C LEU A 108 20.58 15.42 0.11
N LYS A 109 19.69 16.07 -0.62
CA LYS A 109 19.33 17.45 -0.31
C LYS A 109 18.52 17.51 0.98
N SER A 110 18.81 18.48 1.84
CA SER A 110 18.02 18.72 3.05
C SER A 110 16.68 19.37 2.71
N TYR A 111 15.65 19.02 3.46
CA TYR A 111 14.35 19.67 3.36
C TYR A 111 14.37 21.03 4.08
N GLU A 112 14.12 22.11 3.37
CA GLU A 112 14.11 23.48 3.91
C GLU A 112 12.68 24.06 4.03
N GLY A 113 11.66 23.20 3.92
CA GLY A 113 10.26 23.63 4.01
C GLY A 113 9.88 24.08 5.41
N SER A 114 9.04 25.08 5.49
CA SER A 114 8.52 25.63 6.76
C SER A 114 7.31 24.86 7.32
N THR A 115 6.74 23.93 6.57
CA THR A 115 5.52 23.22 6.94
C THR A 115 5.91 21.98 7.75
N ASN A 116 5.68 22.03 9.06
CA ASN A 116 5.80 20.85 9.90
C ASN A 116 4.45 20.11 9.90
N ILE A 117 4.35 19.06 9.08
CA ILE A 117 3.17 18.21 9.02
C ILE A 117 3.29 17.19 10.15
N PRO A 118 2.26 17.06 11.02
CA PRO A 118 2.29 16.06 12.07
C PRO A 118 2.45 14.66 11.49
N MET A 119 3.49 13.96 11.92
CA MET A 119 3.74 12.57 11.57
C MET A 119 3.09 11.67 12.61
N ARG A 120 2.58 10.52 12.17
CA ARG A 120 2.11 9.46 13.05
C ARG A 120 3.17 8.39 13.15
N SER A 121 3.44 7.92 14.36
CA SER A 121 4.36 6.82 14.65
C SER A 121 3.62 5.57 15.17
N ASP A 122 2.29 5.60 15.17
CA ASP A 122 1.41 4.54 15.64
C ASP A 122 0.72 3.83 14.47
N LEU A 123 1.38 3.76 13.33
CA LEU A 123 0.83 3.13 12.14
C LEU A 123 1.36 1.70 11.98
N SER A 124 0.51 0.86 11.40
CA SER A 124 0.86 -0.47 10.92
C SER A 124 0.43 -0.64 9.48
N THR A 125 1.21 -1.40 8.73
CA THR A 125 0.85 -1.82 7.37
C THR A 125 0.43 -3.28 7.41
N ILE A 126 -0.82 -3.56 7.03
CA ILE A 126 -1.30 -4.93 6.86
C ILE A 126 -1.20 -5.29 5.37
N VAL A 127 -0.55 -6.39 5.09
CA VAL A 127 -0.37 -6.90 3.72
C VAL A 127 -1.02 -8.29 3.60
N CYS A 128 -1.94 -8.41 2.67
CA CYS A 128 -2.66 -9.64 2.38
C CYS A 128 -2.37 -10.09 0.95
N THR A 129 -1.83 -11.29 0.78
CA THR A 129 -1.57 -11.89 -0.53
C THR A 129 -2.56 -13.01 -0.77
N VAL A 130 -3.34 -12.92 -1.85
CA VAL A 130 -4.40 -13.87 -2.20
C VAL A 130 -4.33 -14.26 -3.67
N GLN A 131 -5.16 -15.20 -4.08
CA GLN A 131 -5.34 -15.53 -5.49
C GLN A 131 -5.97 -14.35 -6.24
N LYS A 132 -5.62 -14.21 -7.51
CA LYS A 132 -6.20 -13.21 -8.40
C LYS A 132 -7.74 -13.29 -8.40
N GLY A 133 -8.38 -12.13 -8.33
CA GLY A 133 -9.82 -11.97 -8.30
C GLY A 133 -10.41 -11.86 -6.88
N HIS A 134 -9.62 -12.09 -5.82
CA HIS A 134 -10.08 -11.97 -4.44
C HIS A 134 -9.73 -10.62 -3.78
N GLY A 135 -8.83 -9.84 -4.39
CA GLY A 135 -8.33 -8.59 -3.82
C GLY A 135 -9.42 -7.54 -3.59
N ASN A 136 -10.37 -7.44 -4.51
CA ASN A 136 -11.46 -6.46 -4.39
C ASN A 136 -12.40 -6.74 -3.22
N HIS A 137 -12.60 -8.01 -2.88
CA HIS A 137 -13.42 -8.38 -1.72
C HIS A 137 -12.75 -7.97 -0.41
N ILE A 138 -11.43 -8.18 -0.29
CA ILE A 138 -10.64 -7.76 0.86
C ILE A 138 -10.57 -6.23 0.94
N ALA A 139 -10.29 -5.55 -0.18
CA ALA A 139 -10.26 -4.10 -0.24
C ALA A 139 -11.61 -3.49 0.15
N ARG A 140 -12.73 -4.10 -0.27
CA ARG A 140 -14.07 -3.70 0.14
C ARG A 140 -14.28 -3.84 1.65
N SER A 141 -13.85 -4.96 2.23
CA SER A 141 -13.94 -5.19 3.68
C SER A 141 -13.17 -4.13 4.47
N ALA A 142 -11.96 -3.77 4.01
CA ALA A 142 -11.17 -2.70 4.61
C ALA A 142 -11.91 -1.33 4.55
N LEU A 143 -12.47 -1.00 3.39
CA LEU A 143 -13.22 0.25 3.21
C LEU A 143 -14.49 0.31 4.06
N ASP A 144 -15.19 -0.81 4.21
CA ASP A 144 -16.41 -0.89 5.05
C ASP A 144 -16.08 -0.70 6.54
N LEU A 145 -14.82 -0.97 6.95
CA LEU A 145 -14.28 -0.69 8.28
C LEU A 145 -13.65 0.72 8.40
N GLY A 146 -13.76 1.54 7.36
CA GLY A 146 -13.26 2.92 7.39
C GLY A 146 -11.79 3.09 7.00
N VAL A 147 -11.09 2.03 6.60
CA VAL A 147 -9.70 2.16 6.14
C VAL A 147 -9.67 2.91 4.81
N PRO A 148 -8.97 4.04 4.73
CA PRO A 148 -8.91 4.80 3.49
C PRO A 148 -7.97 4.14 2.47
N MET A 149 -8.38 4.14 1.22
CA MET A 149 -7.53 3.85 0.06
C MET A 149 -6.73 2.52 0.14
N PRO A 150 -7.39 1.35 0.33
CA PRO A 150 -6.72 0.08 0.14
C PRO A 150 -6.09 0.00 -1.25
N GLN A 151 -4.87 -0.54 -1.33
CA GLN A 151 -4.17 -0.70 -2.59
C GLN A 151 -4.09 -2.17 -2.97
N VAL A 152 -4.38 -2.46 -4.23
CA VAL A 152 -4.29 -3.79 -4.81
C VAL A 152 -3.23 -3.79 -5.91
N THR A 153 -2.22 -4.65 -5.78
CA THR A 153 -1.18 -4.85 -6.77
C THR A 153 -1.25 -6.27 -7.31
N ALA A 154 -0.89 -6.43 -8.59
CA ALA A 154 -0.73 -7.75 -9.18
C ALA A 154 0.63 -8.34 -8.78
N GLY A 155 0.67 -9.65 -8.62
CA GLY A 155 1.88 -10.39 -8.33
C GLY A 155 1.83 -11.80 -8.91
N GLU A 156 2.94 -12.48 -8.90
CA GLU A 156 3.05 -13.89 -9.24
C GLU A 156 3.65 -14.67 -8.07
N GLY A 157 3.11 -15.84 -7.84
CA GLY A 157 3.62 -16.81 -6.88
C GLY A 157 3.95 -18.12 -7.55
N THR A 158 4.63 -19.01 -6.85
CA THR A 158 5.04 -20.31 -7.40
C THR A 158 3.90 -21.28 -7.68
N GLY A 159 2.68 -20.96 -7.21
CA GLY A 159 1.55 -21.88 -7.26
C GLY A 159 1.86 -23.20 -6.52
N LEU A 160 0.94 -23.69 -5.72
CA LEU A 160 1.07 -25.03 -5.13
C LEU A 160 0.48 -26.05 -6.08
N ARG A 161 1.29 -27.04 -6.44
CA ARG A 161 0.82 -28.30 -7.05
C ARG A 161 0.93 -29.36 -5.98
N ASP A 162 -0.08 -29.49 -5.16
CA ASP A 162 -0.10 -30.54 -4.16
C ASP A 162 -0.90 -31.74 -4.65
N LYS A 163 -0.39 -32.95 -4.34
CA LYS A 163 -1.08 -34.19 -4.60
C LYS A 163 -1.79 -34.61 -3.32
N LEU A 164 -3.00 -34.12 -3.12
CA LEU A 164 -3.89 -34.71 -2.14
C LEU A 164 -4.46 -36.02 -2.71
N ASN A 165 -3.72 -37.13 -2.52
CA ASN A 165 -4.02 -38.50 -2.84
C ASN A 165 -4.60 -38.81 -4.24
N VAL A 166 -5.67 -38.21 -4.68
CA VAL A 166 -6.32 -38.47 -5.97
C VAL A 166 -6.69 -37.19 -6.73
N ILE A 167 -6.74 -36.06 -6.04
CA ILE A 167 -7.16 -34.78 -6.64
C ILE A 167 -5.94 -33.85 -6.79
N ARG A 168 -5.64 -33.45 -8.04
CA ARG A 168 -4.65 -32.41 -8.30
C ARG A 168 -5.28 -31.04 -8.02
N VAL A 169 -4.91 -30.42 -6.90
CA VAL A 169 -5.25 -29.03 -6.64
C VAL A 169 -4.16 -28.16 -7.27
N THR A 170 -4.55 -27.39 -8.27
CA THR A 170 -3.65 -26.39 -8.88
C THR A 170 -4.03 -25.01 -8.35
N VAL A 171 -3.17 -24.41 -7.56
CA VAL A 171 -3.33 -23.01 -7.13
C VAL A 171 -2.73 -22.11 -8.21
N PRO A 172 -3.48 -21.16 -8.79
CA PRO A 172 -2.97 -20.26 -9.82
C PRO A 172 -1.73 -19.48 -9.35
N ALA A 173 -0.78 -19.28 -10.26
CA ALA A 173 0.42 -18.49 -9.98
C ALA A 173 0.10 -17.00 -9.81
N GLU A 174 -0.92 -16.50 -10.49
CA GLU A 174 -1.34 -15.09 -10.40
C GLU A 174 -1.90 -14.78 -9.01
N LYS A 175 -1.37 -13.71 -8.41
CA LYS A 175 -1.74 -13.25 -7.08
C LYS A 175 -2.17 -11.79 -7.12
N GLU A 176 -2.91 -11.40 -6.09
CA GLU A 176 -3.14 -10.00 -5.75
C GLU A 176 -2.61 -9.76 -4.34
N VAL A 177 -1.93 -8.62 -4.19
CA VAL A 177 -1.38 -8.17 -2.91
C VAL A 177 -2.15 -6.92 -2.51
N ILE A 178 -2.88 -7.02 -1.42
CA ILE A 178 -3.65 -5.92 -0.84
C ILE A 178 -2.83 -5.33 0.30
N SER A 179 -2.62 -4.02 0.26
CA SER A 179 -1.95 -3.30 1.34
C SER A 179 -2.88 -2.24 1.90
N VAL A 180 -3.01 -2.23 3.20
CA VAL A 180 -3.79 -1.24 3.95
C VAL A 180 -2.92 -0.66 5.06
N MET A 181 -3.09 0.63 5.33
CA MET A 181 -2.42 1.31 6.42
C MET A 181 -3.46 1.67 7.48
N VAL A 182 -3.20 1.30 8.71
CA VAL A 182 -4.10 1.46 9.84
C VAL A 182 -3.33 2.00 11.05
N SER A 183 -4.00 2.53 12.03
CA SER A 183 -3.36 2.74 13.34
C SER A 183 -3.16 1.39 14.03
N ALA A 184 -2.14 1.30 14.87
CA ALA A 184 -1.90 0.08 15.65
C ALA A 184 -3.12 -0.31 16.51
N GLN A 185 -3.89 0.68 16.97
CA GLN A 185 -5.12 0.43 17.73
C GLN A 185 -6.26 -0.16 16.86
N GLU A 186 -6.39 0.29 15.62
CA GLU A 186 -7.41 -0.21 14.69
C GLU A 186 -7.05 -1.58 14.11
N SER A 187 -5.76 -1.95 14.12
CA SER A 187 -5.28 -3.21 13.59
C SER A 187 -5.92 -4.42 14.26
N ASP A 188 -6.16 -4.38 15.56
CA ASP A 188 -6.79 -5.47 16.32
C ASP A 188 -8.19 -5.85 15.78
N GLU A 189 -8.92 -4.89 15.21
CA GLU A 189 -10.23 -5.12 14.61
C GLU A 189 -10.12 -5.44 13.11
N ILE A 190 -9.25 -4.71 12.40
CA ILE A 190 -9.14 -4.80 10.94
C ILE A 190 -8.45 -6.08 10.51
N PHE A 191 -7.37 -6.50 11.18
CA PHE A 191 -6.62 -7.70 10.79
C PHE A 191 -7.49 -8.96 10.76
N PRO A 192 -8.27 -9.31 11.82
CA PRO A 192 -9.15 -10.47 11.79
C PRO A 192 -10.23 -10.37 10.71
N ALA A 193 -10.75 -9.17 10.45
CA ALA A 193 -11.75 -8.97 9.41
C ALA A 193 -11.18 -9.24 8.00
N LEU A 194 -9.93 -8.83 7.74
CA LEU A 194 -9.26 -9.12 6.46
C LEU A 194 -8.93 -10.62 6.33
N VAL A 195 -8.56 -11.29 7.43
CA VAL A 195 -8.38 -12.76 7.47
C VAL A 195 -9.67 -13.47 7.04
N ALA A 196 -10.82 -13.04 7.59
CA ALA A 196 -12.12 -13.59 7.25
C ALA A 196 -12.51 -13.30 5.80
N ALA A 197 -12.36 -12.04 5.34
CA ALA A 197 -12.67 -11.63 3.97
C ALA A 197 -11.82 -12.39 2.93
N GLY A 198 -10.54 -12.60 3.23
CA GLY A 198 -9.60 -13.33 2.35
C GLY A 198 -9.71 -14.85 2.48
N ARG A 199 -10.50 -15.36 3.43
CA ARG A 199 -10.58 -16.78 3.77
C ARG A 199 -9.19 -17.41 4.03
N ILE A 200 -8.28 -16.61 4.65
CA ILE A 200 -6.86 -16.94 4.76
C ILE A 200 -6.60 -18.25 5.51
N ASN A 201 -7.53 -18.66 6.36
CA ASN A 201 -7.45 -19.94 7.08
C ASN A 201 -7.68 -21.17 6.18
N GLU A 202 -8.07 -20.98 4.92
CA GLU A 202 -8.28 -22.08 3.98
C GLU A 202 -7.00 -22.41 3.23
N LEU A 203 -6.79 -23.69 2.95
CA LEU A 203 -5.60 -24.16 2.24
C LEU A 203 -5.48 -23.50 0.87
N GLY A 204 -4.35 -22.84 0.61
CA GLY A 204 -4.06 -22.19 -0.66
C GLY A 204 -4.74 -20.84 -0.88
N ALA A 205 -5.49 -20.32 0.10
CA ALA A 205 -6.14 -19.01 -0.01
C ALA A 205 -5.13 -17.86 -0.12
N GLY A 206 -4.07 -17.92 0.71
CA GLY A 206 -3.05 -16.88 0.73
C GLY A 206 -2.37 -16.78 2.08
N PHE A 207 -1.81 -15.61 2.35
CA PHE A 207 -1.25 -15.27 3.66
C PHE A 207 -1.44 -13.77 3.94
N ILE A 208 -1.40 -13.42 5.21
CA ILE A 208 -1.51 -12.06 5.71
C ILE A 208 -0.48 -11.83 6.79
N TYR A 209 0.09 -10.64 6.83
CA TYR A 209 0.97 -10.21 7.91
C TYR A 209 0.79 -8.72 8.19
N GLU A 210 1.24 -8.31 9.35
CA GLU A 210 1.32 -6.92 9.78
C GLU A 210 2.78 -6.53 10.02
N SER A 211 3.13 -5.32 9.60
CA SER A 211 4.42 -4.69 9.85
C SER A 211 4.21 -3.34 10.54
N PRO A 212 4.89 -3.04 11.64
CA PRO A 212 4.86 -1.70 12.22
C PRO A 212 5.50 -0.70 11.25
N GLY A 213 4.93 0.50 11.16
CA GLY A 213 5.41 1.61 10.34
C GLY A 213 6.25 2.62 11.11
#